data_68c6028c6223d15c035268cc4032ec4d
#
_entry.id   68c6028c6223d15c035268cc4032ec4d
#
_cell.length_a   1.000
_cell.length_b   1.000
_cell.length_c   1.000
_cell.angle_alpha   90.00
_cell.angle_beta   90.00
_cell.angle_gamma   90.00
#
_symmetry.space_group_name_H-M   'P 1'
#
loop_
_entity.id
_entity.type
_entity.pdbx_description
1 polymer ?
#
loop_
_entity_poly.entity_id
_entity_poly.type
_entity_poly.pdbx_seq_one_letter_code
_entity_poly.pdbx_strand_id
1 'polypeptide(L)'
;MGNRVRLIDIANKAGVSKMTVSLALRNDPSISRETTNMIKEIADTLGYVPNRIAKGLVNGRTYTIAAIVGGDMHDDYHNQFLKGATDYAMGKGYTLTIALTEGDKKLETEIIRKYQEMGIDGYLVFHCGSSTNYKKMKEQG
;
A
#
# COMPACT_ATOMS: atom_id res chain seq x y z
N MET A 1 17.73 -5.71 15.81
CA MET A 1 16.79 -5.76 14.67
C MET A 1 16.26 -7.19 14.60
N GLY A 2 14.97 -7.41 14.85
CA GLY A 2 14.36 -8.74 14.78
C GLY A 2 14.43 -9.29 13.35
N ASN A 3 14.82 -10.53 13.20
CA ASN A 3 14.92 -11.19 11.90
C ASN A 3 13.50 -11.43 11.37
N ARG A 4 13.08 -10.65 10.35
CA ARG A 4 11.74 -10.76 9.76
C ARG A 4 11.58 -12.12 9.10
N VAL A 5 10.54 -12.86 9.48
CA VAL A 5 10.20 -14.16 8.88
C VAL A 5 9.99 -14.02 7.37
N ARG A 6 10.60 -14.90 6.60
CA ARG A 6 10.60 -14.92 5.15
C ARG A 6 9.86 -16.15 4.62
N LEU A 7 9.45 -16.12 3.35
CA LEU A 7 8.81 -17.27 2.69
C LEU A 7 9.63 -18.57 2.79
N ILE A 8 10.96 -18.45 2.80
CA ILE A 8 11.84 -19.61 2.93
C ILE A 8 11.73 -20.29 4.30
N ASP A 9 11.48 -19.53 5.35
CA ASP A 9 11.36 -20.06 6.71
C ASP A 9 10.07 -20.90 6.84
N ILE A 10 8.98 -20.44 6.20
CA ILE A 10 7.72 -21.19 6.08
C ILE A 10 7.94 -22.44 5.23
N ALA A 11 8.62 -22.32 4.09
CA ALA A 11 8.90 -23.42 3.17
C ALA A 11 9.67 -24.56 3.86
N ASN A 12 10.72 -24.21 4.60
CA ASN A 12 11.51 -25.16 5.37
C ASN A 12 10.66 -25.88 6.43
N LYS A 13 9.80 -25.14 7.15
CA LYS A 13 8.95 -25.72 8.20
C LYS A 13 7.82 -26.59 7.63
N ALA A 14 7.29 -26.22 6.45
CA ALA A 14 6.23 -26.97 5.77
C ALA A 14 6.74 -28.13 4.89
N GLY A 15 8.04 -28.25 4.65
CA GLY A 15 8.62 -29.26 3.78
C GLY A 15 8.26 -29.09 2.30
N VAL A 16 8.00 -27.85 1.85
CA VAL A 16 7.61 -27.55 0.48
C VAL A 16 8.50 -26.48 -0.16
N SER A 17 8.34 -26.24 -1.46
CA SER A 17 9.10 -25.19 -2.14
C SER A 17 8.62 -23.78 -1.75
N LYS A 18 9.51 -22.77 -1.84
CA LYS A 18 9.15 -21.35 -1.69
C LYS A 18 8.04 -20.93 -2.67
N MET A 19 8.01 -21.51 -3.86
CA MET A 19 6.97 -21.27 -4.86
C MET A 19 5.63 -21.77 -4.34
N THR A 20 5.57 -23.00 -3.82
CA THR A 20 4.36 -23.59 -3.22
C THR A 20 3.80 -22.71 -2.10
N VAL A 21 4.67 -22.23 -1.20
CA VAL A 21 4.27 -21.27 -0.14
C VAL A 21 3.69 -19.99 -0.74
N SER A 22 4.35 -19.43 -1.74
CA SER A 22 3.88 -18.19 -2.40
C SER A 22 2.53 -18.36 -3.08
N LEU A 23 2.28 -19.50 -3.72
CA LEU A 23 1.00 -19.83 -4.35
C LEU A 23 -0.09 -20.06 -3.30
N ALA A 24 0.18 -20.85 -2.28
CA ALA A 24 -0.74 -21.14 -1.17
C ALA A 24 -1.22 -19.87 -0.45
N LEU A 25 -0.30 -18.96 -0.11
CA LEU A 25 -0.63 -17.70 0.56
C LEU A 25 -1.47 -16.76 -0.32
N ARG A 26 -1.53 -16.97 -1.64
CA ARG A 26 -2.39 -16.26 -2.58
C ARG A 26 -3.69 -16.98 -2.89
N ASN A 27 -3.94 -18.14 -2.26
CA ASN A 27 -5.07 -19.04 -2.55
C ASN A 27 -5.11 -19.49 -4.02
N ASP A 28 -3.94 -19.75 -4.61
CA ASP A 28 -3.86 -20.23 -5.98
C ASP A 28 -4.51 -21.61 -6.10
N PRO A 29 -5.40 -21.84 -7.08
CA PRO A 29 -6.12 -23.09 -7.22
C PRO A 29 -5.24 -24.30 -7.57
N SER A 30 -3.99 -24.07 -7.97
CA SER A 30 -3.01 -25.14 -8.23
C SER A 30 -2.53 -25.84 -6.95
N ILE A 31 -2.76 -25.25 -5.78
CA ILE A 31 -2.38 -25.81 -4.48
C ILE A 31 -3.63 -26.35 -3.78
N SER A 32 -3.54 -27.58 -3.26
CA SER A 32 -4.66 -28.20 -2.55
C SER A 32 -5.10 -27.36 -1.33
N ARG A 33 -6.37 -27.45 -0.98
CA ARG A 33 -6.95 -26.73 0.16
C ARG A 33 -6.28 -27.11 1.48
N GLU A 34 -5.94 -28.38 1.62
CA GLU A 34 -5.24 -28.94 2.79
C GLU A 34 -3.84 -28.31 2.93
N THR A 35 -3.04 -28.32 1.86
CA THR A 35 -1.70 -27.71 1.83
C THR A 35 -1.78 -26.20 2.08
N THR A 36 -2.77 -25.53 1.51
CA THR A 36 -2.98 -24.08 1.72
C THR A 36 -3.26 -23.76 3.18
N ASN A 37 -4.12 -24.52 3.85
CA ASN A 37 -4.44 -24.33 5.25
C ASN A 37 -3.22 -24.57 6.14
N MET A 38 -2.51 -25.68 5.93
CA MET A 38 -1.28 -25.99 6.66
C MET A 38 -0.23 -24.87 6.55
N ILE A 39 -0.03 -24.34 5.34
CA ILE A 39 0.94 -23.25 5.12
C ILE A 39 0.51 -21.97 5.83
N LYS A 40 -0.77 -21.65 5.84
CA LYS A 40 -1.30 -20.47 6.56
C LYS A 40 -1.13 -20.58 8.06
N GLU A 41 -1.42 -21.74 8.65
CA GLU A 41 -1.21 -21.99 10.08
C GLU A 41 0.27 -21.85 10.48
N ILE A 42 1.18 -22.37 9.64
CA ILE A 42 2.62 -22.20 9.85
C ILE A 42 3.02 -20.73 9.75
N ALA A 43 2.51 -20.00 8.75
CA ALA A 43 2.78 -18.59 8.57
C ALA A 43 2.32 -17.76 9.78
N ASP A 44 1.12 -18.02 10.28
CA ASP A 44 0.54 -17.35 11.45
C ASP A 44 1.36 -17.68 12.72
N THR A 45 1.72 -18.94 12.92
CA THR A 45 2.55 -19.39 14.06
C THR A 45 3.92 -18.73 14.07
N LEU A 46 4.52 -18.51 12.90
CA LEU A 46 5.82 -17.85 12.76
C LEU A 46 5.71 -16.31 12.82
N GLY A 47 4.51 -15.76 12.83
CA GLY A 47 4.30 -14.31 12.74
C GLY A 47 4.71 -13.73 11.38
N TYR A 48 4.49 -14.47 10.29
CA TYR A 48 4.83 -14.01 8.95
C TYR A 48 3.92 -12.88 8.51
N VAL A 49 4.53 -11.75 8.16
CA VAL A 49 3.83 -10.62 7.54
C VAL A 49 4.25 -10.51 6.08
N PRO A 50 3.28 -10.61 5.12
CA PRO A 50 3.58 -10.48 3.71
C PRO A 50 4.32 -9.18 3.39
N ASN A 51 5.36 -9.27 2.56
CA ASN A 51 6.07 -8.08 2.10
C ASN A 51 5.31 -7.42 0.95
N ARG A 52 4.57 -6.35 1.25
CA ARG A 52 3.81 -5.59 0.24
C ARG A 52 4.71 -4.98 -0.83
N ILE A 53 5.92 -4.53 -0.47
CA ILE A 53 6.89 -3.98 -1.42
C ILE A 53 7.28 -5.04 -2.45
N ALA A 54 7.60 -6.27 -2.00
CA ALA A 54 7.93 -7.36 -2.91
C ALA A 54 6.76 -7.76 -3.81
N LYS A 55 5.53 -7.73 -3.27
CA LYS A 55 4.30 -7.94 -4.07
C LYS A 55 4.09 -6.82 -5.08
N GLY A 56 4.35 -5.59 -4.68
CA GLY A 56 4.25 -4.39 -5.51
C GLY A 56 5.21 -4.44 -6.69
N LEU A 57 6.47 -4.82 -6.46
CA LEU A 57 7.48 -4.96 -7.51
C LEU A 57 7.06 -5.95 -8.62
N VAL A 58 6.36 -7.03 -8.26
CA VAL A 58 5.86 -8.02 -9.24
C VAL A 58 4.69 -7.47 -10.05
N ASN A 59 3.83 -6.65 -9.44
CA ASN A 59 2.59 -6.17 -10.05
C ASN A 59 2.69 -4.73 -10.59
N GLY A 60 3.83 -4.07 -10.46
CA GLY A 60 4.02 -2.67 -10.84
C GLY A 60 3.17 -1.69 -10.02
N ARG A 61 2.79 -2.04 -8.77
CA ARG A 61 1.93 -1.23 -7.90
C ARG A 61 2.47 -1.14 -6.50
N THR A 62 2.32 0.00 -5.85
CA THR A 62 2.69 0.20 -4.44
C THR A 62 1.55 -0.10 -3.46
N TYR A 63 0.31 -0.21 -3.96
CA TYR A 63 -0.91 -0.30 -3.17
C TYR A 63 -1.04 0.85 -2.16
N THR A 64 -0.61 2.03 -2.59
CA THR A 64 -0.64 3.25 -1.79
C THR A 64 -1.31 4.37 -2.59
N ILE A 65 -2.23 5.06 -1.94
CA ILE A 65 -2.89 6.28 -2.43
C ILE A 65 -2.46 7.41 -1.52
N ALA A 66 -2.14 8.57 -2.08
CA ALA A 66 -1.79 9.77 -1.32
C ALA A 66 -2.96 10.76 -1.30
N ALA A 67 -3.33 11.23 -0.12
CA ALA A 67 -4.19 12.40 0.06
C ALA A 67 -3.31 13.63 0.32
N ILE A 68 -3.39 14.64 -0.54
CA ILE A 68 -2.70 15.93 -0.37
C ILE A 68 -3.74 16.95 0.03
N VAL A 69 -3.61 17.50 1.23
CA VAL A 69 -4.56 18.44 1.82
C VAL A 69 -3.88 19.79 2.00
N GLY A 70 -4.38 20.79 1.27
CA GLY A 70 -3.84 22.16 1.28
C GLY A 70 -4.47 23.08 2.31
N GLY A 71 -5.57 22.66 2.91
CA GLY A 71 -6.35 23.45 3.87
C GLY A 71 -6.18 23.02 5.31
N ASP A 72 -6.95 23.69 6.17
CA ASP A 72 -7.03 23.40 7.60
C ASP A 72 -7.79 22.07 7.83
N MET A 73 -7.21 21.20 8.65
CA MET A 73 -7.80 19.91 9.04
C MET A 73 -8.79 20.02 10.23
N HIS A 74 -9.06 21.24 10.71
CA HIS A 74 -10.02 21.43 11.80
C HIS A 74 -11.48 21.33 11.35
N ASP A 75 -11.73 21.15 10.06
CA ASP A 75 -13.08 20.98 9.50
C ASP A 75 -13.52 19.51 9.58
N ASP A 76 -14.64 19.27 10.23
CA ASP A 76 -15.28 17.95 10.33
C ASP A 76 -15.54 17.32 8.95
N TYR A 77 -15.79 18.09 7.93
CA TYR A 77 -15.99 17.62 6.56
C TYR A 77 -14.76 16.88 6.03
N HIS A 78 -13.57 17.49 6.15
CA HIS A 78 -12.32 16.86 5.70
C HIS A 78 -12.02 15.58 6.48
N ASN A 79 -12.27 15.58 7.79
CA ASN A 79 -12.05 14.42 8.64
C ASN A 79 -12.98 13.24 8.27
N GLN A 80 -14.26 13.51 8.05
CA GLN A 80 -15.21 12.49 7.63
C GLN A 80 -14.89 11.94 6.24
N PHE A 81 -14.52 12.81 5.31
CA PHE A 81 -14.12 12.39 3.97
C PHE A 81 -12.87 11.51 3.99
N LEU A 82 -11.81 11.93 4.70
CA LEU A 82 -10.58 11.15 4.81
C LEU A 82 -10.81 9.81 5.51
N LYS A 83 -11.70 9.77 6.50
CA LYS A 83 -12.12 8.51 7.13
C LYS A 83 -12.77 7.58 6.10
N GLY A 84 -13.76 8.05 5.36
CA GLY A 84 -14.43 7.26 4.32
C GLY A 84 -13.47 6.78 3.23
N ALA A 85 -12.57 7.66 2.78
CA ALA A 85 -11.55 7.32 1.79
C ALA A 85 -10.58 6.26 2.32
N THR A 86 -10.18 6.36 3.60
CA THR A 86 -9.32 5.38 4.26
C THR A 86 -10.00 4.02 4.35
N ASP A 87 -11.24 3.98 4.84
CA ASP A 87 -12.02 2.74 5.00
C ASP A 87 -12.21 2.05 3.63
N TYR A 88 -12.55 2.82 2.60
CA TYR A 88 -12.70 2.29 1.25
C TYR A 88 -11.37 1.76 0.67
N ALA A 89 -10.29 2.54 0.78
CA ALA A 89 -8.97 2.15 0.31
C ALA A 89 -8.50 0.85 1.00
N MET A 90 -8.65 0.77 2.33
CA MET A 90 -8.31 -0.43 3.09
C MET A 90 -9.13 -1.65 2.65
N GLY A 91 -10.42 -1.49 2.40
CA GLY A 91 -11.28 -2.55 1.87
C GLY A 91 -10.84 -3.06 0.50
N LYS A 92 -10.15 -2.24 -0.29
CA LYS A 92 -9.54 -2.61 -1.58
C LYS A 92 -8.08 -3.06 -1.48
N GLY A 93 -7.54 -3.15 -0.27
CA GLY A 93 -6.15 -3.55 -0.03
C GLY A 93 -5.13 -2.43 -0.24
N TYR A 94 -5.57 -1.17 -0.32
CA TYR A 94 -4.72 0.01 -0.39
C TYR A 94 -4.46 0.63 0.99
N THR A 95 -3.34 1.33 1.11
CA THR A 95 -3.07 2.22 2.24
C THR A 95 -3.26 3.65 1.79
N LEU A 96 -3.95 4.48 2.58
CA LEU A 96 -4.01 5.91 2.37
C LEU A 96 -2.90 6.59 3.20
N THR A 97 -2.05 7.37 2.56
CA THR A 97 -1.10 8.28 3.23
C THR A 97 -1.59 9.71 3.08
N ILE A 98 -1.43 10.52 4.11
CA ILE A 98 -1.93 11.90 4.14
C ILE A 98 -0.73 12.85 4.26
N ALA A 99 -0.70 13.88 3.44
CA ALA A 99 0.24 14.97 3.54
C ALA A 99 -0.52 16.30 3.68
N LEU A 100 -0.12 17.09 4.65
CA LEU A 100 -0.68 18.41 4.91
C LEU A 100 0.29 19.46 4.35
N THR A 101 -0.21 20.37 3.54
CA THR A 101 0.62 21.42 2.92
C THR A 101 0.31 22.81 3.45
N GLU A 102 -0.79 22.96 4.20
CA GLU A 102 -1.22 24.23 4.80
C GLU A 102 -1.21 25.43 3.81
N GLY A 103 -1.45 25.13 2.54
CA GLY A 103 -1.42 26.11 1.45
C GLY A 103 -0.01 26.51 0.96
N ASP A 104 1.05 25.93 1.51
CA ASP A 104 2.43 26.16 1.03
C ASP A 104 2.66 25.42 -0.31
N LYS A 105 2.74 26.22 -1.39
CA LYS A 105 2.96 25.72 -2.76
C LYS A 105 4.32 25.05 -2.96
N LYS A 106 5.34 25.44 -2.21
CA LYS A 106 6.69 24.83 -2.30
C LYS A 106 6.66 23.45 -1.66
N LEU A 107 6.14 23.38 -0.43
CA LEU A 107 5.96 22.12 0.27
C LEU A 107 5.10 21.14 -0.54
N GLU A 108 4.00 21.62 -1.14
CA GLU A 108 3.15 20.82 -2.02
C GLU A 108 3.95 20.23 -3.19
N THR A 109 4.76 21.04 -3.87
CA THR A 109 5.59 20.59 -4.99
C THR A 109 6.61 19.52 -4.55
N GLU A 110 7.23 19.69 -3.39
CA GLU A 110 8.18 18.73 -2.83
C GLU A 110 7.51 17.40 -2.47
N ILE A 111 6.33 17.45 -1.87
CA ILE A 111 5.54 16.27 -1.51
C ILE A 111 5.13 15.49 -2.78
N ILE A 112 4.63 16.19 -3.79
CA ILE A 112 4.26 15.57 -5.07
C ILE A 112 5.46 14.85 -5.67
N ARG A 113 6.62 15.50 -5.73
CA ARG A 113 7.84 14.88 -6.26
C ARG A 113 8.22 13.62 -5.48
N LYS A 114 8.22 13.66 -4.16
CA LYS A 114 8.48 12.49 -3.32
C LYS A 114 7.52 11.34 -3.59
N TYR A 115 6.23 11.63 -3.73
CA TYR A 115 5.24 10.61 -4.00
C TYR A 115 5.37 10.01 -5.39
N GLN A 116 5.76 10.80 -6.39
CA GLN A 116 6.10 10.29 -7.73
C GLN A 116 7.33 9.36 -7.68
N GLU A 117 8.40 9.75 -6.96
CA GLU A 117 9.58 8.91 -6.74
C GLU A 117 9.24 7.60 -6.01
N MET A 118 8.26 7.61 -5.12
CA MET A 118 7.76 6.42 -4.42
C MET A 118 6.84 5.55 -5.28
N GLY A 119 6.42 6.01 -6.45
CA GLY A 119 5.51 5.29 -7.34
C GLY A 119 4.11 5.13 -6.75
N ILE A 120 3.57 6.17 -6.10
CA ILE A 120 2.21 6.16 -5.52
C ILE A 120 1.19 5.88 -6.63
N ASP A 121 0.25 4.95 -6.40
CA ASP A 121 -0.70 4.47 -7.40
C ASP A 121 -1.83 5.45 -7.71
N GLY A 122 -2.09 6.42 -6.85
CA GLY A 122 -3.15 7.40 -7.04
C GLY A 122 -3.12 8.54 -6.03
N TYR A 123 -3.85 9.60 -6.34
CA TYR A 123 -3.86 10.82 -5.55
C TYR A 123 -5.28 11.31 -5.28
N LEU A 124 -5.54 11.75 -4.06
CA LEU A 124 -6.69 12.56 -3.66
C LEU A 124 -6.17 13.95 -3.32
N VAL A 125 -6.74 14.99 -3.92
CA VAL A 125 -6.22 16.35 -3.75
C VAL A 125 -7.33 17.26 -3.27
N PHE A 126 -7.08 17.97 -2.17
CA PHE A 126 -7.99 18.93 -1.57
C PHE A 126 -7.31 20.30 -1.46
N HIS A 127 -7.97 21.33 -1.96
CA HIS A 127 -7.51 22.71 -1.86
C HIS A 127 -6.07 22.90 -2.34
N CYS A 128 -5.80 22.46 -3.57
CA CYS A 128 -4.46 22.57 -4.14
C CYS A 128 -3.98 24.03 -4.25
N GLY A 129 -2.76 24.28 -3.84
CA GLY A 129 -2.10 25.58 -3.98
C GLY A 129 -1.72 25.93 -5.43
N SER A 130 -1.60 24.91 -6.32
CA SER A 130 -1.21 25.09 -7.72
C SER A 130 -1.86 24.07 -8.65
N SER A 131 -2.77 24.50 -9.49
CA SER A 131 -3.37 23.66 -10.52
C SER A 131 -2.35 23.13 -11.55
N THR A 132 -1.21 23.80 -11.69
CA THR A 132 -0.15 23.43 -12.66
C THR A 132 0.53 22.13 -12.27
N ASN A 133 0.75 21.89 -10.98
CA ASN A 133 1.37 20.67 -10.49
C ASN A 133 0.53 19.43 -10.85
N TYR A 134 -0.77 19.51 -10.71
CA TYR A 134 -1.69 18.39 -10.97
C TYR A 134 -1.95 18.15 -12.46
N LYS A 135 -1.89 19.19 -13.30
CA LYS A 135 -1.93 19.00 -14.76
C LYS A 135 -0.76 18.14 -15.24
N LYS A 136 0.46 18.44 -14.78
CA LYS A 136 1.66 17.67 -15.12
C LYS A 136 1.55 16.22 -14.64
N MET A 137 1.01 15.98 -13.45
CA MET A 137 0.79 14.61 -12.93
C MET A 137 -0.16 13.81 -13.81
N LYS A 138 -1.26 14.45 -14.28
CA LYS A 138 -2.25 13.80 -15.15
C LYS A 138 -1.69 13.45 -16.53
N GLU A 139 -0.71 14.19 -17.03
CA GLU A 139 -0.05 13.94 -18.31
C GLU A 139 0.97 12.80 -18.23
N GLN A 140 1.44 12.45 -17.05
CA GLN A 140 2.46 11.43 -16.82
C GLN A 140 1.90 10.06 -16.44
N GLY A 141 0.61 9.92 -16.23
CA GLY A 141 0.06 8.65 -15.84
C GLY A 141 -1.32 8.51 -15.51
#